data_58162137072fcffb1b6f580cfc39197b
#
_entry.id   58162137072fcffb1b6f580cfc39197b
#
_cell.length_a   1.000
_cell.length_b   1.000
_cell.length_c   1.000
_cell.angle_alpha   90.00
_cell.angle_beta   90.00
_cell.angle_gamma   90.00
#
_symmetry.space_group_name_H-M   'P 1'
#
loop_
_entity.id
_entity.type
_entity.pdbx_description
1 polymer ?
#
loop_
_entity_poly.entity_id
_entity_poly.type
_entity_poly.pdbx_seq_one_letter_code
_entity_poly.pdbx_strand_id
1 'polypeptide(L)'
;MPFTGAIRRRILRRGERYLPDLLRLQDLALLVLRVVSAIVFGDSGYLHLKDPAGRAKSIEMSPAFTAALGAAEVLASVALVTGILVQIGAAGLILVGLGAIQKKVFTWKTGFWGEKGYGWHYDLMLLAMNLVVLCTAGGRIVIRF
;
A
#
# COMPACT_ATOMS: atom_id res chain seq x y z
N MET A 1 -38.77 -11.61 -28.73
CA MET A 1 -37.77 -12.69 -28.53
C MET A 1 -37.24 -12.63 -27.08
N PRO A 2 -37.61 -13.55 -26.18
CA PRO A 2 -37.31 -13.43 -24.73
C PRO A 2 -36.04 -14.20 -24.31
N PHE A 3 -35.06 -14.46 -25.21
CA PHE A 3 -33.89 -15.29 -24.89
C PHE A 3 -32.74 -14.58 -24.17
N THR A 4 -32.72 -13.26 -24.18
CA THR A 4 -31.58 -12.47 -23.69
C THR A 4 -31.50 -12.41 -22.15
N GLY A 5 -32.63 -12.46 -21.46
CA GLY A 5 -32.68 -12.33 -19.99
C GLY A 5 -32.22 -13.56 -19.23
N ALA A 6 -32.46 -14.76 -19.75
CA ALA A 6 -32.12 -16.02 -19.09
C ALA A 6 -30.59 -16.31 -19.19
N ILE A 7 -29.95 -15.99 -20.34
CA ILE A 7 -28.51 -16.16 -20.54
C ILE A 7 -27.75 -15.18 -19.67
N ARG A 8 -28.17 -13.92 -19.59
CA ARG A 8 -27.53 -12.91 -18.74
C ARG A 8 -27.58 -13.28 -17.25
N ARG A 9 -28.72 -13.80 -16.78
CA ARG A 9 -28.87 -14.30 -15.39
C ARG A 9 -28.01 -15.54 -15.13
N ARG A 10 -27.81 -16.42 -16.13
CA ARG A 10 -26.98 -17.62 -16.01
C ARG A 10 -25.49 -17.27 -15.97
N ILE A 11 -25.05 -16.25 -16.73
CA ILE A 11 -23.67 -15.76 -16.71
C ILE A 11 -23.36 -15.08 -15.37
N LEU A 12 -24.31 -14.28 -14.84
CA LEU A 12 -24.17 -13.64 -13.55
C LEU A 12 -24.18 -14.65 -12.37
N ARG A 13 -24.93 -15.77 -12.50
CA ARG A 13 -24.89 -16.87 -11.52
C ARG A 13 -23.63 -17.74 -11.59
N ARG A 14 -22.97 -17.82 -12.74
CA ARG A 14 -21.73 -18.59 -12.89
C ARG A 14 -20.51 -17.90 -12.23
N GLY A 15 -20.66 -16.64 -11.84
CA GLY A 15 -19.75 -15.92 -10.95
C GLY A 15 -20.07 -16.12 -9.47
N GLU A 16 -20.99 -17.01 -9.11
CA GLU A 16 -21.25 -17.38 -7.71
C GLU A 16 -19.97 -18.03 -7.14
N ARG A 17 -19.40 -17.28 -6.26
CA ARG A 17 -18.12 -17.53 -5.58
C ARG A 17 -18.22 -18.84 -4.82
N TYR A 18 -17.25 -19.71 -5.04
CA TYR A 18 -17.20 -21.04 -4.43
C TYR A 18 -17.20 -21.04 -2.89
N LEU A 19 -16.89 -19.88 -2.28
CA LEU A 19 -16.81 -19.71 -0.82
C LEU A 19 -17.41 -18.34 -0.42
N PRO A 20 -18.74 -18.18 -0.48
CA PRO A 20 -19.40 -16.88 -0.20
C PRO A 20 -19.21 -16.40 1.24
N ASP A 21 -18.98 -17.30 2.19
CA ASP A 21 -18.76 -16.94 3.60
C ASP A 21 -17.42 -16.23 3.83
N LEU A 22 -16.41 -16.43 2.99
CA LEU A 22 -15.15 -15.72 3.07
C LEU A 22 -15.27 -14.23 2.78
N LEU A 23 -16.33 -13.80 2.10
CA LEU A 23 -16.58 -12.38 1.88
C LEU A 23 -16.91 -11.62 3.17
N ARG A 24 -17.41 -12.33 4.19
CA ARG A 24 -17.64 -11.73 5.51
C ARG A 24 -16.32 -11.31 6.16
N LEU A 25 -15.20 -11.91 5.75
CA LEU A 25 -13.87 -11.60 6.23
C LEU A 25 -13.19 -10.48 5.43
N GLN A 26 -13.85 -9.89 4.42
CA GLN A 26 -13.26 -8.87 3.56
C GLN A 26 -12.75 -7.67 4.36
N ASP A 27 -13.54 -7.14 5.27
CA ASP A 27 -13.16 -5.98 6.09
C ASP A 27 -11.97 -6.32 7.00
N LEU A 28 -11.91 -7.54 7.54
CA LEU A 28 -10.77 -8.01 8.33
C LEU A 28 -9.52 -8.16 7.47
N ALA A 29 -9.63 -8.72 6.27
CA ALA A 29 -8.51 -8.83 5.33
C ALA A 29 -7.96 -7.46 4.93
N LEU A 30 -8.83 -6.48 4.70
CA LEU A 30 -8.43 -5.10 4.40
C LEU A 30 -7.78 -4.42 5.61
N LEU A 31 -8.26 -4.69 6.83
CA LEU A 31 -7.60 -4.22 8.05
C LEU A 31 -6.19 -4.79 8.17
N VAL A 32 -6.01 -6.10 7.98
CA VAL A 32 -4.68 -6.73 8.01
C VAL A 32 -3.75 -6.11 6.98
N LEU A 33 -4.25 -5.89 5.75
CA LEU A 33 -3.48 -5.26 4.68
C LEU A 33 -3.02 -3.84 5.06
N ARG A 34 -3.91 -3.04 5.65
CA ARG A 34 -3.60 -1.69 6.16
C ARG A 34 -2.54 -1.73 7.25
N VAL A 35 -2.71 -2.61 8.23
CA VAL A 35 -1.78 -2.72 9.37
C VAL A 35 -0.40 -3.15 8.91
N VAL A 36 -0.29 -4.16 8.04
CA VAL A 36 1.01 -4.61 7.50
C VAL A 36 1.69 -3.48 6.71
N SER A 37 0.95 -2.79 5.83
CA SER A 37 1.50 -1.65 5.09
C SER A 37 1.95 -0.53 6.04
N ALA A 38 1.15 -0.22 7.06
CA ALA A 38 1.45 0.81 8.04
C ALA A 38 2.69 0.47 8.90
N ILE A 39 2.90 -0.78 9.26
CA ILE A 39 4.10 -1.20 10.00
C ILE A 39 5.34 -0.96 9.14
N VAL A 40 5.32 -1.39 7.88
CA VAL A 40 6.48 -1.26 6.99
C VAL A 40 6.84 0.19 6.74
N PHE A 41 5.86 1.02 6.34
CA PHE A 41 6.12 2.44 6.08
C PHE A 41 6.33 3.25 7.35
N GLY A 42 5.67 2.89 8.45
CA GLY A 42 5.85 3.52 9.75
C GLY A 42 7.27 3.33 10.30
N ASP A 43 7.82 2.13 10.19
CA ASP A 43 9.21 1.85 10.56
C ASP A 43 10.19 2.60 9.66
N SER A 44 9.98 2.57 8.34
CA SER A 44 10.77 3.36 7.39
C SER A 44 10.74 4.85 7.73
N GLY A 45 9.56 5.42 7.93
CA GLY A 45 9.39 6.82 8.28
C GLY A 45 10.02 7.20 9.61
N TYR A 46 9.88 6.35 10.61
CA TYR A 46 10.56 6.53 11.90
C TYR A 46 12.09 6.59 11.74
N LEU A 47 12.67 5.69 10.96
CA LEU A 47 14.11 5.68 10.69
C LEU A 47 14.57 6.93 9.92
N HIS A 48 13.77 7.43 8.97
CA HIS A 48 14.03 8.68 8.26
C HIS A 48 14.01 9.90 9.20
N LEU A 49 13.12 9.91 10.20
CA LEU A 49 13.03 10.98 11.19
C LEU A 49 14.11 10.89 12.27
N LYS A 50 14.51 9.68 12.64
CA LYS A 50 15.52 9.46 13.69
C LYS A 50 16.93 9.90 13.26
N ASP A 51 17.31 9.63 12.02
CA ASP A 51 18.59 10.03 11.44
C ASP A 51 18.44 10.52 10.00
N PRO A 52 17.90 11.74 9.80
CA PRO A 52 17.69 12.28 8.47
C PRO A 52 19.00 12.42 7.66
N ALA A 53 20.10 12.79 8.33
CA ALA A 53 21.38 13.03 7.67
C ALA A 53 22.05 11.72 7.18
N GLY A 54 22.04 10.68 8.02
CA GLY A 54 22.58 9.38 7.65
C GLY A 54 21.72 8.71 6.57
N ARG A 55 20.40 8.77 6.70
CA ARG A 55 19.46 8.22 5.71
C ARG A 55 19.51 8.97 4.38
N ALA A 56 19.65 10.30 4.41
CA ALA A 56 19.79 11.13 3.20
C ALA A 56 20.97 10.67 2.32
N LYS A 57 22.08 10.29 2.92
CA LYS A 57 23.24 9.74 2.20
C LYS A 57 22.90 8.40 1.52
N SER A 58 22.17 7.52 2.21
CA SER A 58 21.82 6.19 1.67
C SER A 58 20.79 6.25 0.54
N ILE A 59 19.88 7.23 0.57
CA ILE A 59 18.86 7.41 -0.46
C ILE A 59 19.21 8.52 -1.48
N GLU A 60 20.41 9.11 -1.37
CA GLU A 60 20.93 10.17 -2.26
C GLU A 60 19.93 11.36 -2.37
N MET A 61 19.50 11.89 -1.24
CA MET A 61 18.60 13.01 -1.13
C MET A 61 19.09 14.01 -0.07
N SER A 62 18.42 15.18 0.02
CA SER A 62 18.73 16.13 1.09
C SER A 62 18.19 15.67 2.45
N PRO A 63 18.84 16.00 3.58
CA PRO A 63 18.33 15.69 4.91
C PRO A 63 16.94 16.25 5.18
N ALA A 64 16.64 17.46 4.70
CA ALA A 64 15.33 18.09 4.84
C ALA A 64 14.24 17.31 4.10
N PHE A 65 14.53 16.86 2.86
CA PHE A 65 13.60 16.02 2.10
C PHE A 65 13.39 14.67 2.80
N THR A 66 14.45 14.05 3.30
CA THR A 66 14.40 12.78 4.02
C THR A 66 13.53 12.88 5.28
N ALA A 67 13.66 13.96 6.05
CA ALA A 67 12.81 14.21 7.21
C ALA A 67 11.33 14.41 6.81
N ALA A 68 11.08 15.19 5.75
CA ALA A 68 9.71 15.41 5.24
C ALA A 68 9.08 14.09 4.74
N LEU A 69 9.86 13.26 4.03
CA LEU A 69 9.45 11.94 3.59
C LEU A 69 9.09 11.05 4.78
N GLY A 70 9.96 11.01 5.80
CA GLY A 70 9.69 10.24 7.02
C GLY A 70 8.43 10.69 7.74
N ALA A 71 8.19 12.00 7.84
CA ALA A 71 6.96 12.54 8.43
C ALA A 71 5.71 12.12 7.63
N ALA A 72 5.78 12.20 6.30
CA ALA A 72 4.69 11.78 5.43
C ALA A 72 4.39 10.27 5.57
N GLU A 73 5.42 9.42 5.62
CA GLU A 73 5.28 7.96 5.83
C GLU A 73 4.62 7.65 7.18
N VAL A 74 5.05 8.29 8.26
CA VAL A 74 4.47 8.10 9.61
C VAL A 74 3.01 8.54 9.64
N LEU A 75 2.70 9.73 9.13
CA LEU A 75 1.33 10.25 9.10
C LEU A 75 0.40 9.36 8.26
N ALA A 76 0.86 8.91 7.10
CA ALA A 76 0.12 7.98 6.26
C ALA A 76 -0.09 6.62 6.97
N SER A 77 0.91 6.12 7.68
CA SER A 77 0.80 4.88 8.46
C SER A 77 -0.24 5.01 9.58
N VAL A 78 -0.27 6.13 10.30
CA VAL A 78 -1.31 6.43 11.30
C VAL A 78 -2.70 6.47 10.65
N ALA A 79 -2.82 7.11 9.48
CA ALA A 79 -4.08 7.16 8.72
C ALA A 79 -4.57 5.75 8.33
N LEU A 80 -3.67 4.87 7.90
CA LEU A 80 -4.00 3.49 7.55
C LEU A 80 -4.46 2.68 8.76
N VAL A 81 -3.77 2.78 9.91
CA VAL A 81 -4.13 2.03 11.12
C VAL A 81 -5.46 2.50 11.69
N THR A 82 -5.63 3.80 11.84
CA THR A 82 -6.86 4.38 12.43
C THR A 82 -8.07 4.24 11.52
N GLY A 83 -7.87 4.17 10.21
CA GLY A 83 -8.96 4.18 9.24
C GLY A 83 -9.45 5.60 8.88
N ILE A 84 -8.81 6.64 9.41
CA ILE A 84 -9.12 8.04 9.13
C ILE A 84 -8.26 8.51 7.95
N LEU A 85 -8.89 9.14 6.94
CA LEU A 85 -8.20 9.61 5.72
C LEU A 85 -7.39 8.50 4.99
N VAL A 86 -7.84 7.25 5.09
CA VAL A 86 -7.16 6.06 4.56
C VAL A 86 -6.75 6.23 3.10
N GLN A 87 -7.64 6.78 2.26
CA GLN A 87 -7.36 6.95 0.84
C GLN A 87 -6.24 7.97 0.60
N ILE A 88 -6.19 9.05 1.37
CA ILE A 88 -5.12 10.05 1.29
C ILE A 88 -3.80 9.43 1.74
N GLY A 89 -3.81 8.69 2.86
CA GLY A 89 -2.65 7.95 3.34
C GLY A 89 -2.14 6.95 2.30
N ALA A 90 -3.04 6.11 1.76
CA ALA A 90 -2.69 5.12 0.74
C ALA A 90 -2.14 5.77 -0.54
N ALA A 91 -2.73 6.88 -1.01
CA ALA A 91 -2.23 7.63 -2.16
C ALA A 91 -0.82 8.18 -1.91
N GLY A 92 -0.58 8.72 -0.72
CA GLY A 92 0.75 9.19 -0.31
C GLY A 92 1.79 8.07 -0.34
N LEU A 93 1.46 6.90 0.24
CA LEU A 93 2.36 5.74 0.23
C LEU A 93 2.59 5.14 -1.17
N ILE A 94 1.61 5.23 -2.07
CA ILE A 94 1.80 4.87 -3.48
C ILE A 94 2.84 5.79 -4.12
N LEU A 95 2.78 7.10 -3.89
CA LEU A 95 3.77 8.05 -4.43
C LEU A 95 5.17 7.78 -3.88
N VAL A 96 5.29 7.47 -2.58
CA VAL A 96 6.56 7.05 -1.96
C VAL A 96 7.09 5.78 -2.62
N GLY A 97 6.24 4.76 -2.78
CA GLY A 97 6.61 3.50 -3.43
C GLY A 97 7.06 3.67 -4.89
N LEU A 98 6.36 4.51 -5.65
CA LEU A 98 6.77 4.86 -7.03
C LEU A 98 8.14 5.54 -7.06
N GLY A 99 8.39 6.48 -6.13
CA GLY A 99 9.70 7.12 -5.99
C GLY A 99 10.82 6.12 -5.64
N ALA A 100 10.55 5.18 -4.75
CA ALA A 100 11.48 4.11 -4.39
C ALA A 100 11.79 3.20 -5.60
N ILE A 101 10.75 2.75 -6.33
CA ILE A 101 10.91 1.94 -7.55
C ILE A 101 11.72 2.72 -8.60
N GLN A 102 11.39 3.99 -8.83
CA GLN A 102 12.12 4.84 -9.77
C GLN A 102 13.62 4.91 -9.41
N LYS A 103 13.96 5.14 -8.16
CA LYS A 103 15.36 5.16 -7.71
C LYS A 103 16.04 3.81 -7.90
N LYS A 104 15.40 2.72 -7.51
CA LYS A 104 15.96 1.37 -7.62
C LYS A 104 16.18 0.96 -9.07
N VAL A 105 15.25 1.29 -9.98
CA VAL A 105 15.33 0.92 -11.39
C VAL A 105 16.32 1.80 -12.16
N PHE A 106 16.23 3.12 -12.01
CA PHE A 106 16.96 4.05 -12.89
C PHE A 106 18.27 4.55 -12.28
N THR A 107 18.33 4.77 -10.97
CA THR A 107 19.51 5.32 -10.29
C THR A 107 20.45 4.20 -9.83
N TRP A 108 19.93 3.29 -9.00
CA TRP A 108 20.74 2.21 -8.42
C TRP A 108 20.81 0.97 -9.31
N LYS A 109 19.97 0.90 -10.35
CA LYS A 109 19.93 -0.20 -11.33
C LYS A 109 19.83 -1.58 -10.67
N THR A 110 19.08 -1.69 -9.57
CA THR A 110 18.82 -2.96 -8.91
C THR A 110 17.90 -3.82 -9.78
N GLY A 111 18.17 -5.12 -9.85
CA GLY A 111 17.29 -6.06 -10.53
C GLY A 111 15.94 -6.20 -9.82
N PHE A 112 14.99 -6.88 -10.48
CA PHE A 112 13.66 -7.14 -9.92
C PHE A 112 13.76 -7.83 -8.55
N TRP A 113 14.49 -8.91 -8.47
CA TRP A 113 14.76 -9.62 -7.21
C TRP A 113 15.83 -8.92 -6.37
N GLY A 114 16.77 -8.22 -7.02
CA GLY A 114 17.94 -7.59 -6.41
C GLY A 114 18.92 -8.60 -5.82
N GLU A 115 20.16 -8.14 -5.61
CA GLU A 115 21.10 -8.89 -4.82
C GLU A 115 20.82 -8.65 -3.33
N LYS A 116 20.94 -9.67 -2.49
CA LYS A 116 20.72 -9.60 -1.04
C LYS A 116 19.35 -9.05 -0.60
N GLY A 117 18.30 -9.24 -1.42
CA GLY A 117 16.95 -8.84 -1.05
C GLY A 117 16.59 -7.36 -1.27
N TYR A 118 17.44 -6.58 -1.91
CA TYR A 118 17.18 -5.14 -2.17
C TYR A 118 16.49 -4.85 -3.51
N GLY A 119 15.87 -5.84 -4.15
CA GLY A 119 15.14 -5.69 -5.40
C GLY A 119 13.89 -4.80 -5.27
N TRP A 120 13.43 -4.27 -6.41
CA TRP A 120 12.24 -3.42 -6.43
C TRP A 120 10.90 -4.20 -6.36
N HIS A 121 10.93 -5.55 -6.40
CA HIS A 121 9.74 -6.40 -6.23
C HIS A 121 9.02 -6.12 -4.91
N TYR A 122 9.77 -5.84 -3.85
CA TYR A 122 9.22 -5.52 -2.54
C TYR A 122 8.39 -4.23 -2.57
N ASP A 123 8.92 -3.18 -3.19
CA ASP A 123 8.21 -1.90 -3.33
C ASP A 123 6.97 -2.06 -4.23
N LEU A 124 7.05 -2.92 -5.27
CA LEU A 124 5.90 -3.21 -6.12
C LEU A 124 4.78 -3.93 -5.35
N MET A 125 5.12 -4.87 -4.46
CA MET A 125 4.12 -5.53 -3.61
C MET A 125 3.44 -4.52 -2.67
N LEU A 126 4.21 -3.65 -2.02
CA LEU A 126 3.68 -2.59 -1.15
C LEU A 126 2.80 -1.61 -1.92
N LEU A 127 3.21 -1.25 -3.14
CA LEU A 127 2.42 -0.40 -4.03
C LEU A 127 1.07 -1.06 -4.36
N ALA A 128 1.08 -2.33 -4.75
CA ALA A 128 -0.15 -3.08 -5.05
C ALA A 128 -1.07 -3.17 -3.82
N MET A 129 -0.52 -3.41 -2.64
CA MET A 129 -1.28 -3.42 -1.38
C MET A 129 -1.96 -2.06 -1.13
N ASN A 130 -1.24 -0.95 -1.28
CA ASN A 130 -1.79 0.39 -1.09
C ASN A 130 -2.80 0.76 -2.19
N LEU A 131 -2.64 0.25 -3.40
CA LEU A 131 -3.63 0.43 -4.47
C LEU A 131 -4.95 -0.26 -4.12
N VAL A 132 -4.92 -1.47 -3.56
CA VAL A 132 -6.12 -2.14 -3.05
C VAL A 132 -6.78 -1.31 -1.95
N VAL A 133 -6.00 -0.81 -0.99
CA VAL A 133 -6.50 0.07 0.09
C VAL A 133 -7.14 1.33 -0.47
N LEU A 134 -6.50 1.98 -1.44
CA LEU A 134 -7.00 3.19 -2.09
C LEU A 134 -8.36 2.94 -2.78
N CYS A 135 -8.45 1.85 -3.57
CA CYS A 135 -9.65 1.53 -4.34
C CYS A 135 -10.83 1.03 -3.48
N THR A 136 -10.54 0.45 -2.31
CA THR A 136 -11.56 -0.12 -1.40
C THR A 136 -11.88 0.78 -0.21
N ALA A 137 -11.24 1.97 -0.13
CA ALA A 137 -11.25 2.82 1.06
C ALA A 137 -10.83 2.09 2.36
N GLY A 138 -10.10 0.97 2.20
CA GLY A 138 -9.54 0.20 3.31
C GLY A 138 -10.54 -0.60 4.15
N GLY A 139 -11.80 -0.75 3.70
CA GLY A 139 -12.84 -1.47 4.42
C GLY A 139 -13.55 -0.62 5.47
N ARG A 140 -14.47 -1.26 6.23
CA ARG A 140 -15.37 -0.57 7.17
C ARG A 140 -14.88 -0.52 8.62
N ILE A 141 -13.80 -1.23 8.94
CA ILE A 141 -13.23 -1.24 10.30
C ILE A 141 -12.38 0.02 10.47
N VAL A 142 -12.91 0.99 11.21
CA VAL A 142 -12.27 2.29 11.48
C VAL A 142 -12.39 2.60 12.98
N ILE A 143 -11.42 3.34 13.52
CA ILE A 143 -11.51 3.88 14.88
C ILE A 143 -12.46 5.07 14.82
N ARG A 144 -13.57 4.99 15.55
CA ARG A 144 -14.52 6.10 15.72
C ARG A 144 -14.25 6.73 17.08
N PHE A 145 -14.06 8.04 17.07
CA PHE A 145 -13.93 8.86 18.28
C PHE A 145 -15.30 9.47 18.61
#